data_cf049d16517e3ed4a531ee8bbeb390e9
#
_entry.id   cf049d16517e3ed4a531ee8bbeb390e9
#
_cell.length_a   1.000
_cell.length_b   1.000
_cell.length_c   1.000
_cell.angle_alpha   90.00
_cell.angle_beta   90.00
_cell.angle_gamma   90.00
#
_symmetry.space_group_name_H-M   'P 1'
#
loop_
_entity.id
_entity.type
_entity.pdbx_description
1 polymer ?
#
loop_
_entity_poly.entity_id
_entity_poly.type
_entity_poly.pdbx_seq_one_letter_code
_entity_poly.pdbx_strand_id
1 'polypeptide(L)'
;MLGVAINVAVVDGSGTLMAFLRMNGAFLHSIDIAIDKAYTAASFGFPTSKWGGVIGDDELLRIGLNQRQRLVLFGGGLPLVDEGQRIGGIGVSGGSAEQDEACARAGLKVLGLN
;
A
#
# COMPACT_ATOMS: atom_id res chain seq x y z
N MET A 1 7.96 18.14 -0.34
CA MET A 1 7.95 17.44 0.97
C MET A 1 6.59 17.61 1.64
N LEU A 2 6.02 16.52 2.12
CA LEU A 2 4.66 16.55 2.66
C LEU A 2 4.60 16.88 4.15
N GLY A 3 5.75 16.95 4.82
CA GLY A 3 5.79 17.29 6.25
C GLY A 3 5.22 16.22 7.18
N VAL A 4 5.16 14.97 6.75
CA VAL A 4 4.65 13.86 7.56
C VAL A 4 5.74 12.83 7.79
N ALA A 5 5.64 12.13 8.92
CA ALA A 5 6.54 11.01 9.22
C ALA A 5 5.83 9.72 8.82
N ILE A 6 6.48 8.94 7.98
CA ILE A 6 5.85 7.76 7.37
C ILE A 6 6.66 6.50 7.62
N ASN A 7 5.99 5.37 7.43
CA ASN A 7 6.60 4.07 7.28
C ASN A 7 6.44 3.64 5.82
N VAL A 8 7.46 3.01 5.25
CA VAL A 8 7.44 2.51 3.88
C VAL A 8 7.82 1.03 3.91
N ALA A 9 7.03 0.21 3.25
CA ALA A 9 7.28 -1.23 3.15
C ALA A 9 7.29 -1.65 1.69
N VAL A 10 8.20 -2.56 1.34
CA VAL A 10 8.24 -3.17 0.01
C VAL A 10 8.18 -4.68 0.18
N VAL A 11 7.25 -5.31 -0.53
CA VAL A 11 7.13 -6.77 -0.55
C VAL A 11 7.38 -7.28 -1.96
N ASP A 12 7.80 -8.55 -2.06
CA ASP A 12 7.98 -9.20 -3.36
C ASP A 12 6.66 -9.76 -3.90
N GLY A 13 6.70 -10.45 -5.01
CA GLY A 13 5.51 -11.00 -5.67
C GLY A 13 4.78 -12.05 -4.84
N SER A 14 5.43 -12.65 -3.86
CA SER A 14 4.77 -13.60 -2.96
C SER A 14 4.28 -12.94 -1.67
N GLY A 15 4.45 -11.63 -1.55
CA GLY A 15 4.01 -10.89 -0.37
C GLY A 15 5.02 -10.86 0.76
N THR A 16 6.22 -11.38 0.54
CA THR A 16 7.26 -11.40 1.56
C THR A 16 7.90 -10.03 1.68
N LEU A 17 8.06 -9.56 2.92
CA LEU A 17 8.67 -8.26 3.18
C LEU A 17 10.15 -8.28 2.76
N MET A 18 10.52 -7.34 1.89
CA MET A 18 11.88 -7.23 1.36
C MET A 18 12.62 -6.03 1.94
N ALA A 19 11.92 -4.95 2.24
CA ALA A 19 12.54 -3.74 2.77
C ALA A 19 11.49 -2.97 3.58
N PHE A 20 11.97 -2.32 4.63
CA PHE A 20 11.12 -1.50 5.47
C PHE A 20 11.91 -0.31 6.01
N LEU A 21 11.30 0.87 5.95
CA LEU A 21 11.89 2.08 6.53
C LEU A 21 10.85 2.76 7.41
N ARG A 22 11.24 3.01 8.65
CA ARG A 22 10.42 3.79 9.58
C ARG A 22 11.08 5.13 9.83
N MET A 23 10.39 6.21 9.52
CA MET A 23 10.87 7.55 9.85
C MET A 23 10.69 7.80 11.34
N ASN A 24 11.60 8.59 11.92
CA ASN A 24 11.44 9.02 13.31
C ASN A 24 10.11 9.77 13.47
N GLY A 25 9.36 9.41 14.50
CA GLY A 25 8.07 10.02 14.78
C GLY A 25 6.88 9.38 14.07
N ALA A 26 7.11 8.42 13.18
CA ALA A 26 6.00 7.72 12.55
C ALA A 26 5.23 6.89 13.59
N PHE A 27 3.92 6.80 13.42
CA PHE A 27 3.07 6.07 14.36
C PHE A 27 3.39 4.59 14.38
N LEU A 28 3.39 3.98 15.56
CA LEU A 28 3.67 2.55 15.68
C LEU A 28 2.66 1.71 14.91
N HIS A 29 1.38 2.07 14.97
CA HIS A 29 0.33 1.34 14.23
C HIS A 29 0.56 1.39 12.72
N SER A 30 1.24 2.43 12.22
CA SER A 30 1.50 2.57 10.80
C SER A 30 2.50 1.55 10.27
N ILE A 31 3.28 0.91 11.14
CA ILE A 31 4.23 -0.12 10.71
C ILE A 31 3.49 -1.25 10.00
N ASP A 32 2.54 -1.87 10.68
CA ASP A 32 1.79 -2.98 10.10
C ASP A 32 0.89 -2.53 8.95
N ILE A 33 0.33 -1.31 9.05
CA ILE A 33 -0.51 -0.80 7.99
C ILE A 33 0.29 -0.62 6.69
N ALA A 34 1.51 -0.10 6.77
CA ALA A 34 2.36 0.03 5.58
C ALA A 34 2.66 -1.33 4.96
N ILE A 35 3.03 -2.30 5.79
CA ILE A 35 3.31 -3.66 5.33
C ILE A 35 2.06 -4.27 4.67
N ASP A 36 0.90 -4.11 5.28
CA ASP A 36 -0.34 -4.69 4.79
C ASP A 36 -0.83 -3.98 3.52
N LYS A 37 -0.58 -2.67 3.37
CA LYS A 37 -0.86 -1.97 2.12
C LYS A 37 -0.03 -2.53 0.98
N ALA A 38 1.26 -2.76 1.22
CA ALA A 38 2.14 -3.37 0.23
C ALA A 38 1.65 -4.78 -0.14
N TYR A 39 1.32 -5.57 0.86
CA TYR A 39 0.81 -6.93 0.68
C TYR A 39 -0.49 -6.94 -0.13
N THR A 40 -1.43 -6.05 0.21
CA THR A 40 -2.71 -5.95 -0.49
C THR A 40 -2.50 -5.58 -1.95
N ALA A 41 -1.66 -4.59 -2.23
CA ALA A 41 -1.39 -4.14 -3.60
C ALA A 41 -0.68 -5.23 -4.41
N ALA A 42 0.28 -5.94 -3.82
CA ALA A 42 0.96 -7.05 -4.48
C ALA A 42 -0.02 -8.17 -4.82
N SER A 43 -0.94 -8.46 -3.90
CA SER A 43 -1.90 -9.56 -4.04
C SER A 43 -2.94 -9.27 -5.13
N PHE A 44 -3.56 -8.10 -5.10
CA PHE A 44 -4.68 -7.78 -6.00
C PHE A 44 -4.26 -7.06 -7.28
N GLY A 45 -3.11 -6.41 -7.30
CA GLY A 45 -2.57 -5.86 -8.53
C GLY A 45 -3.12 -4.50 -8.93
N PHE A 46 -3.76 -3.78 -8.00
CA PHE A 46 -4.21 -2.41 -8.25
C PHE A 46 -3.93 -1.53 -7.02
N PRO A 47 -3.88 -0.20 -7.19
CA PRO A 47 -3.67 0.69 -6.05
C PRO A 47 -4.75 0.51 -4.98
N THR A 48 -4.37 0.49 -3.71
CA THR A 48 -5.35 0.29 -2.63
C THR A 48 -6.39 1.41 -2.56
N SER A 49 -6.11 2.56 -3.16
CA SER A 49 -7.11 3.64 -3.28
C SER A 49 -8.28 3.28 -4.21
N LYS A 50 -8.16 2.23 -5.01
CA LYS A 50 -9.21 1.81 -5.95
C LYS A 50 -10.28 0.94 -5.32
N TRP A 51 -10.07 0.49 -4.08
CA TRP A 51 -11.02 -0.43 -3.43
C TRP A 51 -12.43 0.11 -3.34
N GLY A 52 -12.59 1.42 -3.11
CA GLY A 52 -13.92 2.04 -3.07
C GLY A 52 -14.71 1.78 -4.34
N GLY A 53 -14.05 1.94 -5.50
CA GLY A 53 -14.69 1.67 -6.79
C GLY A 53 -14.94 0.19 -7.04
N VAL A 54 -14.03 -0.66 -6.59
CA VAL A 54 -14.18 -2.13 -6.75
C VAL A 54 -15.36 -2.65 -5.93
N ILE A 55 -15.48 -2.19 -4.69
CA ILE A 55 -16.56 -2.63 -3.79
C ILE A 55 -17.89 -2.03 -4.24
N GLY A 56 -17.90 -0.74 -4.65
CA GLY A 56 -19.11 -0.04 -5.05
C GLY A 56 -20.15 -0.08 -3.93
N ASP A 57 -21.37 -0.46 -4.29
CA ASP A 57 -22.51 -0.53 -3.36
C ASP A 57 -22.72 -1.92 -2.76
N ASP A 58 -21.79 -2.84 -2.97
CA ASP A 58 -21.92 -4.21 -2.49
C ASP A 58 -21.60 -4.25 -1.00
N GLU A 59 -22.65 -4.18 -0.19
CA GLU A 59 -22.53 -4.10 1.26
C GLU A 59 -21.96 -5.38 1.86
N LEU A 60 -22.37 -6.54 1.35
CA LEU A 60 -21.86 -7.83 1.86
C LEU A 60 -20.39 -7.97 1.56
N LEU A 61 -19.98 -7.56 0.37
CA LEU A 61 -18.56 -7.59 0.00
C LEU A 61 -17.74 -6.69 0.91
N ARG A 62 -18.22 -5.47 1.17
CA ARG A 62 -17.53 -4.52 2.02
C ARG A 62 -17.36 -5.07 3.44
N ILE A 63 -18.43 -5.64 3.99
CA ILE A 63 -18.40 -6.21 5.34
C ILE A 63 -17.44 -7.40 5.39
N GLY A 64 -17.51 -8.29 4.40
CA GLY A 64 -16.69 -9.48 4.36
C GLY A 64 -15.20 -9.17 4.20
N LEU A 65 -14.88 -8.28 3.29
CA LEU A 65 -13.48 -7.88 3.06
C LEU A 65 -12.90 -7.17 4.27
N ASN A 66 -13.71 -6.37 4.95
CA ASN A 66 -13.24 -5.58 6.08
C ASN A 66 -12.81 -6.45 7.27
N GLN A 67 -13.20 -7.71 7.29
CA GLN A 67 -12.83 -8.65 8.33
C GLN A 67 -11.64 -9.52 7.97
N ARG A 68 -11.10 -9.39 6.75
CA ARG A 68 -9.93 -10.17 6.35
C ARG A 68 -8.67 -9.55 6.92
N GLN A 69 -7.78 -10.39 7.43
CA GLN A 69 -6.49 -9.94 7.93
C GLN A 69 -5.62 -9.46 6.79
N ARG A 70 -4.81 -8.45 7.05
CA ARG A 70 -3.81 -7.91 6.13
C ARG A 70 -4.41 -7.30 4.87
N LEU A 71 -5.69 -7.03 4.85
CA LEU A 71 -6.37 -6.39 3.72
C LEU A 71 -6.62 -4.93 4.08
N VAL A 72 -6.05 -4.02 3.29
CA VAL A 72 -6.22 -2.59 3.50
C VAL A 72 -7.00 -2.01 2.33
N LEU A 73 -8.10 -1.32 2.64
CA LEU A 73 -9.06 -0.85 1.65
C LEU A 73 -8.97 0.66 1.38
N PHE A 74 -7.90 1.30 1.82
CA PHE A 74 -7.69 2.74 1.59
C PHE A 74 -6.29 2.98 1.05
N GLY A 75 -6.07 4.18 0.51
CA GLY A 75 -4.89 4.50 -0.28
C GLY A 75 -3.56 4.44 0.45
N GLY A 76 -2.51 4.24 -0.32
CA GLY A 76 -1.13 4.20 0.14
C GLY A 76 -0.37 2.97 -0.33
N GLY A 77 -1.04 1.97 -0.90
CA GLY A 77 -0.40 0.80 -1.47
C GLY A 77 -0.47 0.83 -2.99
N LEU A 78 0.64 0.50 -3.64
CA LEU A 78 0.73 0.42 -5.10
C LEU A 78 1.40 -0.89 -5.49
N PRO A 79 0.93 -1.56 -6.55
CA PRO A 79 1.65 -2.71 -7.07
C PRO A 79 2.94 -2.27 -7.74
N LEU A 80 3.97 -3.09 -7.65
CA LEU A 80 5.20 -2.90 -8.38
C LEU A 80 5.09 -3.72 -9.66
N VAL A 81 5.15 -3.04 -10.81
CA VAL A 81 5.01 -3.68 -12.12
C VAL A 81 6.22 -3.35 -12.94
N ASP A 82 6.86 -4.36 -13.50
CA ASP A 82 8.03 -4.22 -14.36
C ASP A 82 7.76 -4.97 -15.65
N GLU A 83 7.80 -4.27 -16.77
CA GLU A 83 7.56 -4.85 -18.10
C GLU A 83 6.26 -5.66 -18.15
N GLY A 84 5.20 -5.12 -17.55
CA GLY A 84 3.89 -5.75 -17.53
C GLY A 84 3.73 -6.87 -16.51
N GLN A 85 4.78 -7.20 -15.77
CA GLN A 85 4.71 -8.22 -14.73
C GLN A 85 4.65 -7.60 -13.35
N ARG A 86 3.72 -8.08 -12.53
CA ARG A 86 3.63 -7.65 -11.14
C ARG A 86 4.71 -8.37 -10.34
N ILE A 87 5.63 -7.59 -9.78
CA ILE A 87 6.79 -8.14 -9.07
C ILE A 87 6.74 -7.90 -7.57
N GLY A 88 5.75 -7.16 -7.09
CA GLY A 88 5.63 -6.90 -5.66
C GLY A 88 4.65 -5.79 -5.37
N GLY A 89 4.85 -5.16 -4.23
CA GLY A 89 4.04 -4.02 -3.80
C GLY A 89 4.83 -3.09 -2.91
N ILE A 90 4.43 -1.82 -2.89
CA ILE A 90 4.94 -0.83 -1.97
C ILE A 90 3.77 -0.28 -1.16
N GLY A 91 3.98 -0.07 0.13
CA GLY A 91 2.95 0.49 1.01
C GLY A 91 3.53 1.59 1.87
N VAL A 92 2.79 2.68 1.97
CA VAL A 92 3.14 3.84 2.78
C VAL A 92 2.01 4.14 3.74
N SER A 93 2.35 4.43 4.98
CA SER A 93 1.36 4.75 6.01
C SER A 93 1.94 5.78 6.98
N GLY A 94 1.08 6.63 7.52
CA GLY A 94 1.46 7.65 8.49
C GLY A 94 0.87 9.02 8.21
N GLY A 95 0.55 9.33 6.97
CA GLY A 95 -0.14 10.54 6.58
C GLY A 95 -1.60 10.25 6.24
N SER A 96 -2.24 11.16 5.51
CA SER A 96 -3.54 10.87 4.93
C SER A 96 -3.37 9.82 3.82
N ALA A 97 -4.48 9.20 3.40
CA ALA A 97 -4.42 8.22 2.31
C ALA A 97 -3.82 8.84 1.04
N GLU A 98 -4.18 10.08 0.74
CA GLU A 98 -3.64 10.77 -0.44
C GLU A 98 -2.15 11.08 -0.30
N GLN A 99 -1.70 11.51 0.88
CA GLN A 99 -0.29 11.75 1.14
C GLN A 99 0.51 10.45 1.03
N ASP A 100 -0.03 9.39 1.59
CA ASP A 100 0.62 8.09 1.57
C ASP A 100 0.79 7.57 0.15
N GLU A 101 -0.25 7.73 -0.68
CA GLU A 101 -0.17 7.31 -2.08
C GLU A 101 0.84 8.15 -2.86
N ALA A 102 0.88 9.48 -2.61
CA ALA A 102 1.85 10.34 -3.27
C ALA A 102 3.28 9.92 -2.94
N CYS A 103 3.54 9.54 -1.69
CA CYS A 103 4.84 9.03 -1.28
C CYS A 103 5.17 7.70 -1.97
N ALA A 104 4.18 6.81 -2.07
CA ALA A 104 4.38 5.53 -2.74
C ALA A 104 4.71 5.73 -4.23
N ARG A 105 4.02 6.66 -4.90
CA ARG A 105 4.31 6.97 -6.31
C ARG A 105 5.70 7.55 -6.49
N ALA A 106 6.16 8.38 -5.56
CA ALA A 106 7.51 8.90 -5.60
C ALA A 106 8.53 7.75 -5.51
N GLY A 107 8.23 6.75 -4.68
CA GLY A 107 9.07 5.55 -4.58
C GLY A 107 9.14 4.77 -5.88
N LEU A 108 8.02 4.63 -6.58
CA LEU A 108 8.00 3.97 -7.88
C LEU A 108 8.92 4.69 -8.88
N LYS A 109 8.89 6.00 -8.90
CA LYS A 109 9.76 6.78 -9.80
C LYS A 109 11.23 6.55 -9.50
N VAL A 110 11.59 6.50 -8.23
CA VAL A 110 12.98 6.25 -7.82
C VAL A 110 13.42 4.87 -8.29
N LEU A 111 12.52 3.90 -8.28
CA LEU A 111 12.82 2.53 -8.73
C LEU A 111 12.76 2.38 -10.25
N GLY A 112 12.37 3.42 -10.99
CA GLY A 112 12.22 3.34 -12.43
C GLY A 112 10.95 2.62 -12.87
N LEU A 113 9.96 2.53 -11.99
CA LEU A 113 8.66 1.88 -12.27
C LEU A 113 7.56 2.93 -12.39
N ASN A 114 6.44 2.51 -12.93
CA ASN A 114 5.28 3.41 -13.09
C ASN A 114 4.12 3.01 -12.18
#